data_d0c53ab826ace14327eb7cce50aaf4d9
#
_entry.id   d0c53ab826ace14327eb7cce50aaf4d9
#
_cell.length_a   1.000
_cell.length_b   1.000
_cell.length_c   1.000
_cell.angle_alpha   90.00
_cell.angle_beta   90.00
_cell.angle_gamma   90.00
#
_symmetry.space_group_name_H-M   'P 1'
#
loop_
_entity.id
_entity.type
_entity.pdbx_description
1 polymer ?
#
loop_
_entity_poly.entity_id
_entity_poly.type
_entity_poly.pdbx_seq_one_letter_code
_entity_poly.pdbx_strand_id
1 'polypeptide(L)'
;KTSDKFPLPKKMKAWVLGNPDQLILIDKPIVMPGKAEVLVRIDAVAICATDLDVISHGPPALIEGGLPFNKNFTPGHEYMGTVVALGPSVDEFDIGDRVTVEIHSGCGQCKRCRMGMYTSCHNYGLNYGNVNKGHRANGFTTDGGFKQYAVNNINTLIKVPDSMTDEEATLVVTAGTTMYGLTELGGLIAGESLVVIGPGPIGLLGVAVAKALGAGPVILIGTRDSRLEIGRKLGAD
;
A
#
# COMPACT_ATOMS: atom_id res chain seq x y z
N LYS A 1 11.81 19.19 -7.67
CA LYS A 1 13.00 18.85 -8.49
C LYS A 1 12.63 17.74 -9.46
N THR A 2 13.13 17.82 -10.68
CA THR A 2 13.02 16.79 -11.74
C THR A 2 14.41 16.45 -12.26
N SER A 3 14.53 15.38 -13.04
CA SER A 3 15.82 14.97 -13.64
C SER A 3 15.62 14.57 -15.09
N ASP A 4 16.57 14.91 -15.94
CA ASP A 4 16.59 14.49 -17.35
C ASP A 4 16.72 12.97 -17.51
N LYS A 5 17.20 12.27 -16.49
CA LYS A 5 17.24 10.80 -16.45
C LYS A 5 15.83 10.18 -16.50
N PHE A 6 14.82 10.89 -16.00
CA PHE A 6 13.43 10.45 -15.96
C PHE A 6 12.53 11.51 -16.60
N PRO A 7 12.49 11.61 -17.94
CA PRO A 7 11.64 12.57 -18.64
C PRO A 7 10.17 12.25 -18.37
N LEU A 8 9.41 13.28 -17.95
CA LEU A 8 8.01 13.12 -17.61
C LEU A 8 7.12 13.43 -18.82
N PRO A 9 6.22 12.52 -19.21
CA PRO A 9 5.22 12.82 -20.24
C PRO A 9 4.15 13.77 -19.68
N LYS A 10 3.42 14.46 -20.54
CA LYS A 10 2.30 15.34 -20.11
C LYS A 10 1.11 14.56 -19.56
N LYS A 11 0.91 13.32 -20.03
CA LYS A 11 -0.18 12.41 -19.67
C LYS A 11 0.37 11.04 -19.35
N MET A 12 -0.35 10.30 -18.54
CA MET A 12 -0.10 8.92 -18.19
C MET A 12 -1.31 8.05 -18.46
N LYS A 13 -1.13 6.76 -18.67
CA LYS A 13 -2.21 5.78 -18.66
C LYS A 13 -2.61 5.47 -17.23
N ALA A 14 -3.92 5.41 -16.99
CA ALA A 14 -4.49 5.04 -15.70
C ALA A 14 -5.77 4.22 -15.91
N TRP A 15 -5.90 3.16 -15.14
CA TRP A 15 -7.15 2.43 -15.00
C TRP A 15 -8.04 3.16 -14.01
N VAL A 16 -9.27 3.45 -14.40
CA VAL A 16 -10.28 4.09 -13.56
C VAL A 16 -11.53 3.23 -13.48
N LEU A 17 -12.32 3.44 -12.44
CA LEU A 17 -13.61 2.77 -12.31
C LEU A 17 -14.53 3.14 -13.47
N GLY A 18 -15.11 2.13 -14.10
CA GLY A 18 -16.19 2.25 -15.07
C GLY A 18 -17.57 2.12 -14.41
N ASN A 19 -18.48 1.35 -14.99
CA ASN A 19 -19.65 0.81 -14.30
C ASN A 19 -19.17 -0.27 -13.28
N PRO A 20 -20.01 -0.71 -12.34
CA PRO A 20 -19.67 -1.83 -11.47
C PRO A 20 -19.06 -3.00 -12.27
N ASP A 21 -18.01 -3.60 -11.72
CA ASP A 21 -17.19 -4.68 -12.32
C ASP A 21 -16.39 -4.28 -13.57
N GLN A 22 -16.19 -2.98 -13.81
CA GLN A 22 -15.43 -2.50 -14.96
C GLN A 22 -14.28 -1.57 -14.57
N LEU A 23 -13.13 -1.78 -15.19
CA LEU A 23 -12.03 -0.82 -15.26
C LEU A 23 -11.89 -0.28 -16.68
N ILE A 24 -11.68 1.02 -16.80
CA ILE A 24 -11.51 1.72 -18.08
C ILE A 24 -10.12 2.34 -18.12
N LEU A 25 -9.38 2.08 -19.19
CA LEU A 25 -8.07 2.70 -19.39
C LEU A 25 -8.25 4.08 -20.03
N ILE A 26 -7.78 5.11 -19.36
CA ILE A 26 -7.84 6.50 -19.82
C ILE A 26 -6.48 7.19 -19.77
N ASP A 27 -6.40 8.35 -20.43
CA ASP A 27 -5.28 9.27 -20.26
C ASP A 27 -5.59 10.27 -19.14
N LYS A 28 -4.75 10.29 -18.11
CA LYS A 28 -4.79 11.28 -17.03
C LYS A 28 -3.60 12.24 -17.12
N PRO A 29 -3.73 13.50 -16.72
CA PRO A 29 -2.57 14.39 -16.59
C PRO A 29 -1.65 13.88 -15.47
N ILE A 30 -0.34 14.10 -15.61
CA ILE A 30 0.58 13.91 -14.50
C ILE A 30 0.46 15.12 -13.57
N VAL A 31 0.27 14.83 -12.28
CA VAL A 31 0.23 15.83 -11.22
C VAL A 31 1.62 15.93 -10.61
N MET A 32 2.18 17.14 -10.52
CA MET A 32 3.47 17.35 -9.88
C MET A 32 3.34 17.31 -8.35
N PRO A 33 4.35 16.78 -7.65
CA PRO A 33 4.31 16.64 -6.20
C PRO A 33 4.33 18.00 -5.50
N GLY A 34 3.48 18.16 -4.50
CA GLY A 34 3.43 19.28 -3.59
C GLY A 34 4.46 19.19 -2.46
N LYS A 35 4.28 20.01 -1.41
CA LYS A 35 5.17 20.00 -0.22
C LYS A 35 5.13 18.65 0.48
N ALA A 36 6.32 18.12 0.79
CA ALA A 36 6.51 16.81 1.40
C ALA A 36 5.88 15.64 0.60
N GLU A 37 5.87 15.77 -0.73
CA GLU A 37 5.40 14.74 -1.64
C GLU A 37 6.47 14.42 -2.68
N VAL A 38 6.42 13.23 -3.22
CA VAL A 38 7.22 12.80 -4.37
C VAL A 38 6.32 12.24 -5.46
N LEU A 39 6.80 12.30 -6.70
CA LEU A 39 6.20 11.58 -7.82
C LEU A 39 6.92 10.25 -8.00
N VAL A 40 6.19 9.17 -7.89
CA VAL A 40 6.68 7.79 -8.08
C VAL A 40 6.21 7.31 -9.45
N ARG A 41 7.14 6.85 -10.30
CA ARG A 41 6.81 5.99 -11.43
C ARG A 41 6.52 4.61 -10.88
N ILE A 42 5.36 4.07 -11.19
CA ILE A 42 4.96 2.75 -10.69
C ILE A 42 5.61 1.68 -11.57
N ASP A 43 6.37 0.80 -10.95
CA ASP A 43 7.10 -0.27 -11.61
C ASP A 43 6.39 -1.63 -11.39
N ALA A 44 5.73 -1.82 -10.23
CA ALA A 44 4.91 -3.00 -9.95
C ALA A 44 3.72 -2.66 -9.03
N VAL A 45 2.62 -3.38 -9.19
CA VAL A 45 1.42 -3.28 -8.34
C VAL A 45 0.83 -4.68 -8.13
N ALA A 46 0.52 -5.03 -6.88
CA ALA A 46 -0.23 -6.23 -6.55
C ALA A 46 -1.74 -5.96 -6.59
N ILE A 47 -2.52 -6.99 -6.89
CA ILE A 47 -3.98 -6.95 -6.89
C ILE A 47 -4.47 -7.60 -5.60
N CYS A 48 -5.15 -6.82 -4.77
CA CYS A 48 -5.79 -7.28 -3.54
C CYS A 48 -7.25 -7.66 -3.78
N ALA A 49 -7.80 -8.52 -2.92
CA ALA A 49 -9.25 -8.80 -2.92
C ALA A 49 -10.08 -7.51 -2.72
N THR A 50 -9.58 -6.56 -1.96
CA THR A 50 -10.23 -5.26 -1.75
C THR A 50 -10.30 -4.43 -3.03
N ASP A 51 -9.35 -4.57 -3.97
CA ASP A 51 -9.46 -3.90 -5.27
C ASP A 51 -10.65 -4.41 -6.07
N LEU A 52 -10.94 -5.72 -6.01
CA LEU A 52 -12.10 -6.31 -6.66
C LEU A 52 -13.39 -5.76 -6.06
N ASP A 53 -13.44 -5.62 -4.73
CA ASP A 53 -14.59 -5.02 -4.03
C ASP A 53 -14.78 -3.55 -4.42
N VAL A 54 -13.70 -2.78 -4.48
CA VAL A 54 -13.72 -1.38 -4.95
C VAL A 54 -14.19 -1.27 -6.41
N ILE A 55 -13.77 -2.20 -7.27
CA ILE A 55 -14.19 -2.21 -8.68
C ILE A 55 -15.66 -2.53 -8.80
N SER A 56 -16.21 -3.42 -7.96
CA SER A 56 -17.62 -3.82 -7.99
C SER A 56 -18.56 -2.82 -7.33
N HIS A 57 -18.15 -2.24 -6.20
CA HIS A 57 -19.03 -1.45 -5.34
C HIS A 57 -18.62 0.02 -5.19
N GLY A 58 -17.44 0.39 -5.66
CA GLY A 58 -16.81 1.69 -5.42
C GLY A 58 -16.03 1.75 -4.10
N PRO A 59 -15.35 2.88 -3.81
CA PRO A 59 -14.65 3.08 -2.55
C PRO A 59 -15.57 2.85 -1.36
N PRO A 60 -15.09 2.18 -0.29
CA PRO A 60 -15.95 1.75 0.82
C PRO A 60 -16.78 2.90 1.40
N ALA A 61 -18.09 2.74 1.44
CA ALA A 61 -19.02 3.69 2.09
C ALA A 61 -18.81 3.78 3.62
N LEU A 62 -18.00 2.90 4.20
CA LEU A 62 -17.56 2.94 5.61
C LEU A 62 -16.72 4.17 5.94
N ILE A 63 -16.22 4.86 4.92
CA ILE A 63 -15.60 6.15 5.10
C ILE A 63 -16.75 7.17 5.05
N GLU A 64 -17.22 7.61 6.20
CA GLU A 64 -18.20 8.68 6.34
C GLU A 64 -17.71 9.87 5.51
N GLY A 65 -18.49 10.30 4.49
CA GLY A 65 -18.00 11.15 3.41
C GLY A 65 -17.26 10.38 2.31
N GLY A 66 -17.40 9.06 2.29
CA GLY A 66 -16.94 8.22 1.19
C GLY A 66 -17.40 8.80 -0.13
N LEU A 67 -16.43 9.03 -1.01
CA LEU A 67 -16.72 9.57 -2.33
C LEU A 67 -17.77 8.68 -3.00
N PRO A 68 -18.81 9.25 -3.61
CA PRO A 68 -19.71 8.46 -4.44
C PRO A 68 -18.88 7.72 -5.48
N PHE A 69 -19.38 6.59 -5.97
CA PHE A 69 -18.72 5.83 -7.03
C PHE A 69 -18.22 6.79 -8.11
N ASN A 70 -16.90 6.98 -8.16
CA ASN A 70 -16.28 8.01 -8.99
C ASN A 70 -15.58 7.36 -10.18
N LYS A 71 -16.14 7.52 -11.37
CA LYS A 71 -15.59 7.00 -12.62
C LYS A 71 -14.20 7.55 -13.02
N ASN A 72 -13.67 8.53 -12.30
CA ASN A 72 -12.30 9.01 -12.46
C ASN A 72 -11.33 8.47 -11.40
N PHE A 73 -11.83 7.66 -10.47
CA PHE A 73 -11.02 7.11 -9.40
C PHE A 73 -10.15 5.96 -9.89
N THR A 74 -8.88 5.98 -9.52
CA THR A 74 -7.91 4.92 -9.82
C THR A 74 -7.67 4.07 -8.58
N PRO A 75 -8.05 2.78 -8.56
CA PRO A 75 -7.77 1.87 -7.44
C PRO A 75 -6.31 1.41 -7.40
N GLY A 76 -6.00 0.40 -6.56
CA GLY A 76 -4.67 -0.17 -6.36
C GLY A 76 -3.96 0.46 -5.17
N HIS A 77 -3.64 -0.33 -4.16
CA HIS A 77 -3.10 0.17 -2.90
C HIS A 77 -1.82 -0.56 -2.43
N GLU A 78 -1.36 -1.56 -3.18
CA GLU A 78 -0.17 -2.35 -2.90
C GLU A 78 0.81 -2.20 -4.08
N TYR A 79 1.62 -1.14 -4.09
CA TYR A 79 2.51 -0.84 -5.21
C TYR A 79 3.88 -0.35 -4.76
N MET A 80 4.81 -0.50 -5.67
CA MET A 80 6.15 0.02 -5.55
C MET A 80 6.56 0.75 -6.83
N GLY A 81 7.63 1.52 -6.77
CA GLY A 81 8.15 2.19 -7.95
C GLY A 81 9.41 2.99 -7.68
N THR A 82 9.76 3.81 -8.67
CA THR A 82 10.96 4.67 -8.64
C THR A 82 10.56 6.12 -8.46
N VAL A 83 11.21 6.83 -7.55
CA VAL A 83 11.04 8.28 -7.36
C VAL A 83 11.58 9.01 -8.59
N VAL A 84 10.74 9.79 -9.25
CA VAL A 84 11.09 10.51 -10.49
C VAL A 84 11.01 12.03 -10.39
N ALA A 85 10.34 12.55 -9.36
CA ALA A 85 10.35 13.97 -9.04
C ALA A 85 10.13 14.21 -7.54
N LEU A 86 10.74 15.28 -7.02
CA LEU A 86 10.63 15.69 -5.61
C LEU A 86 9.89 17.01 -5.51
N GLY A 87 8.92 17.07 -4.60
CA GLY A 87 8.29 18.32 -4.18
C GLY A 87 9.17 19.13 -3.23
N PRO A 88 8.72 20.31 -2.84
CA PRO A 88 9.41 21.10 -1.81
C PRO A 88 9.47 20.38 -0.46
N SER A 89 10.53 20.64 0.30
CA SER A 89 10.76 20.06 1.64
C SER A 89 10.83 18.53 1.66
N VAL A 90 11.36 17.93 0.60
CA VAL A 90 11.75 16.52 0.54
C VAL A 90 13.27 16.48 0.55
N ASP A 91 13.84 15.90 1.58
CA ASP A 91 15.29 15.75 1.83
C ASP A 91 15.69 14.31 2.19
N GLU A 92 14.70 13.45 2.46
CA GLU A 92 14.90 12.04 2.80
C GLU A 92 15.03 11.12 1.57
N PHE A 93 14.49 11.55 0.43
CA PHE A 93 14.47 10.77 -0.82
C PHE A 93 15.24 11.46 -1.93
N ASP A 94 15.84 10.65 -2.79
CA ASP A 94 16.51 11.08 -4.01
C ASP A 94 15.78 10.56 -5.26
N ILE A 95 15.94 11.29 -6.38
CA ILE A 95 15.43 10.83 -7.69
C ILE A 95 16.21 9.57 -8.08
N GLY A 96 15.49 8.49 -8.33
CA GLY A 96 16.02 7.17 -8.61
C GLY A 96 15.88 6.19 -7.44
N ASP A 97 15.50 6.64 -6.24
CA ASP A 97 15.22 5.73 -5.14
C ASP A 97 14.07 4.79 -5.50
N ARG A 98 14.26 3.51 -5.22
CA ARG A 98 13.18 2.51 -5.27
C ARG A 98 12.42 2.57 -3.95
N VAL A 99 11.10 2.66 -4.04
CA VAL A 99 10.22 2.80 -2.86
C VAL A 99 9.01 1.90 -2.97
N THR A 100 8.58 1.33 -1.84
CA THR A 100 7.25 0.74 -1.70
C THR A 100 6.35 1.72 -0.96
N VAL A 101 5.04 1.61 -1.17
CA VAL A 101 4.07 2.61 -0.70
C VAL A 101 3.14 2.00 0.32
N GLU A 102 3.15 2.55 1.53
CA GLU A 102 2.15 2.29 2.56
C GLU A 102 0.86 3.07 2.22
N ILE A 103 -0.29 2.50 2.57
CA ILE A 103 -1.60 2.99 2.13
C ILE A 103 -1.93 4.37 2.71
N HIS A 104 -1.72 4.53 4.03
CA HIS A 104 -2.27 5.65 4.78
C HIS A 104 -1.27 6.79 4.97
N SER A 105 -1.58 7.95 4.45
CA SER A 105 -0.77 9.14 4.73
C SER A 105 -1.29 9.90 5.95
N GLY A 106 -0.35 10.37 6.75
CA GLY A 106 -0.61 11.31 7.83
C GLY A 106 -0.09 12.71 7.51
N CYS A 107 -0.54 13.72 8.25
CA CYS A 107 -0.06 15.09 8.07
C CYS A 107 1.36 15.33 8.62
N GLY A 108 1.94 14.37 9.33
CA GLY A 108 3.26 14.45 9.95
C GLY A 108 3.37 15.35 11.18
N GLN A 109 2.40 16.24 11.44
CA GLN A 109 2.52 17.32 12.41
C GLN A 109 1.63 17.17 13.65
N CYS A 110 0.49 16.49 13.54
CA CYS A 110 -0.42 16.31 14.68
C CYS A 110 0.16 15.33 15.71
N LYS A 111 -0.43 15.31 16.91
CA LYS A 111 0.01 14.43 17.99
C LYS A 111 0.07 12.95 17.56
N ARG A 112 -0.95 12.46 16.83
CA ARG A 112 -1.01 11.07 16.38
C ARG A 112 0.12 10.74 15.39
N CYS A 113 0.33 11.59 14.39
CA CYS A 113 1.41 11.38 13.42
C CYS A 113 2.80 11.38 14.07
N ARG A 114 3.03 12.26 15.04
CA ARG A 114 4.30 12.29 15.78
C ARG A 114 4.52 11.06 16.66
N MET A 115 3.47 10.25 16.88
CA MET A 115 3.52 8.95 17.54
C MET A 115 3.55 7.77 16.55
N GLY A 116 3.68 8.04 15.24
CA GLY A 116 3.64 7.01 14.18
C GLY A 116 2.23 6.51 13.82
N MET A 117 1.18 7.04 14.43
CA MET A 117 -0.21 6.60 14.23
C MET A 117 -0.86 7.35 13.06
N TYR A 118 -0.37 7.16 11.84
CA TYR A 118 -0.84 7.89 10.65
C TYR A 118 -2.30 7.59 10.29
N THR A 119 -2.76 6.37 10.44
CA THR A 119 -4.16 5.96 10.23
C THR A 119 -5.15 6.70 11.12
N SER A 120 -4.68 7.18 12.28
CA SER A 120 -5.44 7.98 13.25
C SER A 120 -5.10 9.47 13.17
N CYS A 121 -4.61 9.95 12.04
CA CYS A 121 -4.23 11.34 11.84
C CYS A 121 -5.39 12.31 12.13
N HIS A 122 -5.17 13.29 13.01
CA HIS A 122 -6.20 14.27 13.36
C HIS A 122 -6.58 15.20 12.20
N ASN A 123 -5.70 15.41 11.23
CA ASN A 123 -5.95 16.27 10.10
C ASN A 123 -6.48 15.53 8.86
N TYR A 124 -6.20 14.23 8.74
CA TYR A 124 -6.59 13.40 7.60
C TYR A 124 -7.46 12.21 8.00
N GLY A 125 -7.77 12.07 9.30
CA GLY A 125 -8.61 10.99 9.79
C GLY A 125 -10.11 11.31 9.66
N LEU A 126 -10.91 10.26 9.58
CA LEU A 126 -12.38 10.30 9.50
C LEU A 126 -13.06 10.97 10.68
N ASN A 127 -12.40 10.97 11.84
CA ASN A 127 -13.05 11.27 13.12
C ASN A 127 -13.35 12.76 13.35
N TYR A 128 -13.09 13.65 12.39
CA TYR A 128 -13.15 15.10 12.64
C TYR A 128 -14.07 15.86 11.70
N GLY A 129 -14.92 15.16 10.92
CA GLY A 129 -16.00 15.79 10.14
C GLY A 129 -15.56 16.83 9.10
N ASN A 130 -14.27 17.00 8.86
CA ASN A 130 -13.76 17.98 7.91
C ASN A 130 -13.45 17.30 6.58
N VAL A 131 -14.40 17.37 5.65
CA VAL A 131 -14.28 16.80 4.30
C VAL A 131 -13.04 17.27 3.52
N ASN A 132 -12.53 18.48 3.80
CA ASN A 132 -11.31 19.01 3.19
C ASN A 132 -10.03 18.41 3.77
N LYS A 133 -10.14 17.77 4.92
CA LYS A 133 -9.06 17.07 5.63
C LYS A 133 -9.33 15.57 5.73
N GLY A 134 -10.24 15.05 4.91
CA GLY A 134 -10.69 13.66 4.94
C GLY A 134 -9.54 12.66 4.88
N HIS A 135 -9.88 11.43 5.21
CA HIS A 135 -8.94 10.30 5.22
C HIS A 135 -8.18 10.20 3.89
N ARG A 136 -6.86 10.09 3.97
CA ARG A 136 -5.99 9.95 2.80
C ARG A 136 -5.38 8.55 2.77
N ALA A 137 -5.93 7.73 1.92
CA ALA A 137 -5.47 6.37 1.70
C ALA A 137 -5.37 6.10 0.20
N ASN A 138 -4.18 5.76 -0.25
CA ASN A 138 -3.89 5.48 -1.65
C ASN A 138 -4.71 4.28 -2.14
N GLY A 139 -5.45 4.43 -3.23
CA GLY A 139 -6.33 3.40 -3.79
C GLY A 139 -7.68 3.24 -3.11
N PHE A 140 -7.99 4.06 -2.06
CA PHE A 140 -9.28 4.05 -1.37
C PHE A 140 -9.96 5.41 -1.36
N THR A 141 -9.26 6.46 -0.96
CA THR A 141 -9.80 7.83 -0.90
C THR A 141 -9.03 8.81 -1.79
N THR A 142 -7.82 8.44 -2.18
CA THR A 142 -7.01 9.11 -3.18
C THR A 142 -6.63 8.10 -4.26
N ASP A 143 -6.33 8.57 -5.47
CA ASP A 143 -5.90 7.71 -6.57
C ASP A 143 -4.74 6.80 -6.15
N GLY A 144 -4.87 5.53 -6.46
CA GLY A 144 -3.91 4.47 -6.13
C GLY A 144 -2.93 4.15 -7.25
N GLY A 145 -2.50 2.88 -7.29
CA GLY A 145 -1.39 2.37 -8.09
C GLY A 145 -1.73 1.84 -9.47
N PHE A 146 -3.00 1.70 -9.87
CA PHE A 146 -3.35 1.21 -11.21
C PHE A 146 -3.17 2.29 -12.29
N LYS A 147 -2.01 2.95 -12.27
CA LYS A 147 -1.58 4.00 -13.21
C LYS A 147 -0.05 4.04 -13.31
N GLN A 148 0.48 4.79 -14.26
CA GLN A 148 1.93 4.82 -14.47
C GLN A 148 2.69 5.69 -13.45
N TYR A 149 2.06 6.72 -12.88
CA TYR A 149 2.70 7.62 -11.92
C TYR A 149 1.75 7.98 -10.80
N ALA A 150 2.25 8.03 -9.56
CA ALA A 150 1.49 8.42 -8.38
C ALA A 150 2.23 9.49 -7.57
N VAL A 151 1.49 10.47 -7.08
CA VAL A 151 2.00 11.40 -6.06
C VAL A 151 1.76 10.79 -4.69
N ASN A 152 2.82 10.70 -3.90
CA ASN A 152 2.80 10.12 -2.57
C ASN A 152 3.41 11.08 -1.56
N ASN A 153 2.82 11.15 -0.36
CA ASN A 153 3.45 11.84 0.76
C ASN A 153 4.65 11.02 1.26
N ILE A 154 5.73 11.69 1.68
CA ILE A 154 6.96 11.03 2.13
C ILE A 154 6.72 10.05 3.29
N ASN A 155 5.72 10.28 4.14
CA ASN A 155 5.42 9.39 5.26
C ASN A 155 4.68 8.10 4.87
N THR A 156 4.39 7.90 3.58
CA THR A 156 3.88 6.63 3.04
C THR A 156 4.95 5.83 2.30
N LEU A 157 6.18 6.30 2.26
CA LEU A 157 7.22 5.72 1.44
C LEU A 157 8.28 5.02 2.28
N ILE A 158 8.67 3.84 1.85
CA ILE A 158 9.74 3.04 2.45
C ILE A 158 10.73 2.69 1.34
N LYS A 159 12.01 3.01 1.55
CA LYS A 159 13.06 2.63 0.58
C LYS A 159 13.17 1.12 0.49
N VAL A 160 13.25 0.62 -0.74
CA VAL A 160 13.39 -0.80 -1.05
C VAL A 160 14.86 -1.14 -1.17
N PRO A 161 15.38 -2.14 -0.44
CA PRO A 161 16.74 -2.61 -0.60
C PRO A 161 17.02 -3.13 -2.01
N ASP A 162 18.25 -2.96 -2.51
CA ASP A 162 18.64 -3.41 -3.86
C ASP A 162 18.49 -4.93 -4.05
N SER A 163 18.59 -5.70 -2.97
CA SER A 163 18.43 -7.16 -2.97
C SER A 163 16.96 -7.62 -3.13
N MET A 164 15.99 -6.73 -2.94
CA MET A 164 14.56 -7.06 -3.04
C MET A 164 14.07 -6.80 -4.47
N THR A 165 13.34 -7.75 -5.04
CA THR A 165 12.70 -7.57 -6.36
C THR A 165 11.51 -6.62 -6.28
N ASP A 166 11.03 -6.15 -7.44
CA ASP A 166 9.86 -5.26 -7.51
C ASP A 166 8.60 -5.99 -7.06
N GLU A 167 8.46 -7.27 -7.41
CA GLU A 167 7.34 -8.13 -6.98
C GLU A 167 7.34 -8.34 -5.46
N GLU A 168 8.49 -8.61 -4.86
CA GLU A 168 8.61 -8.74 -3.39
C GLU A 168 8.27 -7.44 -2.70
N ALA A 169 8.68 -6.30 -3.23
CA ALA A 169 8.40 -4.99 -2.67
C ALA A 169 6.90 -4.64 -2.66
N THR A 170 6.10 -5.19 -3.57
CA THR A 170 4.63 -5.01 -3.53
C THR A 170 3.98 -5.73 -2.35
N LEU A 171 4.64 -6.74 -1.76
CA LEU A 171 4.11 -7.53 -0.65
C LEU A 171 4.33 -6.87 0.72
N VAL A 172 5.10 -5.78 0.79
CA VAL A 172 5.49 -5.13 2.06
C VAL A 172 4.28 -4.67 2.86
N VAL A 173 3.25 -4.13 2.22
CA VAL A 173 2.00 -3.70 2.89
C VAL A 173 1.31 -4.88 3.58
N THR A 174 1.13 -5.98 2.86
CA THR A 174 0.47 -7.18 3.39
C THR A 174 1.34 -7.88 4.44
N ALA A 175 2.67 -7.92 4.26
CA ALA A 175 3.61 -8.42 5.26
C ALA A 175 3.60 -7.56 6.53
N GLY A 176 3.56 -6.24 6.40
CA GLY A 176 3.43 -5.31 7.53
C GLY A 176 2.13 -5.50 8.31
N THR A 177 1.02 -5.74 7.61
CA THR A 177 -0.27 -6.05 8.24
C THR A 177 -0.19 -7.34 9.07
N THR A 178 0.42 -8.40 8.54
CA THR A 178 0.60 -9.66 9.29
C THR A 178 1.57 -9.49 10.43
N MET A 179 2.67 -8.76 10.25
CA MET A 179 3.63 -8.46 11.30
C MET A 179 2.97 -7.72 12.47
N TYR A 180 2.19 -6.67 12.18
CA TYR A 180 1.45 -5.93 13.20
C TYR A 180 0.47 -6.84 13.96
N GLY A 181 -0.24 -7.70 13.26
CA GLY A 181 -1.14 -8.68 13.86
C GLY A 181 -0.42 -9.66 14.80
N LEU A 182 0.77 -10.12 14.43
CA LEU A 182 1.55 -11.07 15.23
C LEU A 182 2.25 -10.41 16.42
N THR A 183 2.77 -9.20 16.28
CA THR A 183 3.55 -8.51 17.31
C THR A 183 2.67 -7.63 18.21
N GLU A 184 2.08 -6.57 17.66
CA GLU A 184 1.38 -5.54 18.44
C GLU A 184 0.02 -6.03 18.98
N LEU A 185 -0.68 -6.88 18.25
CA LEU A 185 -1.99 -7.39 18.64
C LEU A 185 -1.90 -8.77 19.27
N GLY A 186 -1.10 -9.67 18.72
CA GLY A 186 -0.96 -11.05 19.19
C GLY A 186 0.09 -11.25 20.26
N GLY A 187 1.13 -10.40 20.28
CA GLY A 187 2.22 -10.50 21.25
C GLY A 187 3.08 -11.76 21.09
N LEU A 188 3.29 -12.23 19.84
CA LEU A 188 4.09 -13.42 19.54
C LEU A 188 5.49 -13.31 20.16
N ILE A 189 5.87 -14.31 20.95
CA ILE A 189 7.20 -14.44 21.54
C ILE A 189 7.98 -15.51 20.77
N ALA A 190 9.28 -15.27 20.56
CA ALA A 190 10.16 -16.24 19.89
C ALA A 190 10.12 -17.60 20.60
N GLY A 191 10.00 -18.69 19.83
CA GLY A 191 9.85 -20.05 20.31
C GLY A 191 8.40 -20.51 20.51
N GLU A 192 7.41 -19.63 20.51
CA GLU A 192 6.00 -19.99 20.59
C GLU A 192 5.52 -20.68 19.31
N SER A 193 4.59 -21.62 19.46
CA SER A 193 3.92 -22.28 18.33
C SER A 193 2.82 -21.39 17.77
N LEU A 194 2.66 -21.38 16.44
CA LEU A 194 1.61 -20.62 15.77
C LEU A 194 0.78 -21.52 14.85
N VAL A 195 -0.53 -21.32 14.85
CA VAL A 195 -1.43 -21.92 13.87
C VAL A 195 -1.98 -20.82 12.96
N VAL A 196 -1.75 -20.98 11.67
CA VAL A 196 -2.28 -20.08 10.61
C VAL A 196 -3.39 -20.81 9.86
N ILE A 197 -4.60 -20.23 9.85
CA ILE A 197 -5.75 -20.79 9.15
C ILE A 197 -6.00 -20.00 7.87
N GLY A 198 -5.88 -20.67 6.73
CA GLY A 198 -6.09 -20.12 5.41
C GLY A 198 -4.79 -19.78 4.66
N PRO A 199 -4.42 -20.57 3.63
CA PRO A 199 -3.21 -20.36 2.83
C PRO A 199 -3.47 -19.32 1.70
N GLY A 200 -4.08 -18.18 2.05
CA GLY A 200 -4.16 -17.00 1.19
C GLY A 200 -2.89 -16.15 1.30
N PRO A 201 -2.78 -15.02 0.56
CA PRO A 201 -1.60 -14.14 0.63
C PRO A 201 -1.25 -13.72 2.06
N ILE A 202 -2.23 -13.29 2.85
CA ILE A 202 -2.04 -12.90 4.25
C ILE A 202 -1.52 -14.08 5.09
N GLY A 203 -2.13 -15.27 4.97
CA GLY A 203 -1.69 -16.44 5.73
C GLY A 203 -0.30 -16.93 5.32
N LEU A 204 0.01 -16.93 4.03
CA LEU A 204 1.33 -17.32 3.52
C LEU A 204 2.42 -16.34 4.00
N LEU A 205 2.17 -15.03 3.93
CA LEU A 205 3.07 -14.02 4.49
C LEU A 205 3.12 -14.11 6.03
N GLY A 206 2.00 -14.47 6.68
CA GLY A 206 1.97 -14.74 8.12
C GLY A 206 2.92 -15.87 8.54
N VAL A 207 3.01 -16.94 7.75
CA VAL A 207 4.00 -18.01 7.97
C VAL A 207 5.43 -17.46 7.86
N ALA A 208 5.74 -16.77 6.76
CA ALA A 208 7.08 -16.22 6.54
C ALA A 208 7.50 -15.23 7.64
N VAL A 209 6.61 -14.30 8.00
CA VAL A 209 6.83 -13.30 9.04
C VAL A 209 7.00 -13.97 10.41
N ALA A 210 6.15 -14.94 10.76
CA ALA A 210 6.26 -15.68 12.02
C ALA A 210 7.61 -16.39 12.15
N LYS A 211 8.07 -17.06 11.09
CA LYS A 211 9.39 -17.71 11.08
C LYS A 211 10.52 -16.68 11.21
N ALA A 212 10.43 -15.53 10.52
CA ALA A 212 11.39 -14.44 10.65
C ALA A 212 11.42 -13.84 12.07
N LEU A 213 10.29 -13.81 12.78
CA LEU A 213 10.19 -13.37 14.17
C LEU A 213 10.65 -14.44 15.17
N GLY A 214 11.05 -15.63 14.71
CA GLY A 214 11.55 -16.70 15.57
C GLY A 214 10.47 -17.58 16.17
N ALA A 215 9.27 -17.63 15.60
CA ALA A 215 8.25 -18.59 16.02
C ALA A 215 8.81 -20.04 16.02
N GLY A 216 8.36 -20.86 16.96
CA GLY A 216 8.59 -22.31 17.00
C GLY A 216 7.86 -23.01 15.84
N PRO A 217 7.18 -24.12 16.07
CA PRO A 217 6.38 -24.76 15.03
C PRO A 217 5.30 -23.80 14.48
N VAL A 218 5.25 -23.66 13.16
CA VAL A 218 4.23 -22.87 12.45
C VAL A 218 3.39 -23.81 11.60
N ILE A 219 2.17 -24.06 12.03
CA ILE A 219 1.24 -24.99 11.39
C ILE A 219 0.32 -24.21 10.46
N LEU A 220 0.34 -24.50 9.16
CA LEU A 220 -0.56 -23.92 8.18
C LEU A 220 -1.70 -24.87 7.82
N ILE A 221 -2.94 -24.41 8.03
CA ILE A 221 -4.15 -25.19 7.74
C ILE A 221 -4.84 -24.62 6.50
N GLY A 222 -5.18 -25.50 5.55
CA GLY A 222 -5.90 -25.11 4.33
C GLY A 222 -6.37 -26.30 3.52
N THR A 223 -7.13 -26.03 2.46
CA THR A 223 -7.76 -27.04 1.59
C THR A 223 -7.14 -27.14 0.19
N ARG A 224 -6.19 -26.25 -0.16
CA ARG A 224 -5.55 -26.22 -1.48
C ARG A 224 -4.09 -26.63 -1.38
N ASP A 225 -3.77 -27.84 -1.86
CA ASP A 225 -2.41 -28.41 -1.79
C ASP A 225 -1.34 -27.51 -2.41
N SER A 226 -1.62 -26.88 -3.56
CA SER A 226 -0.69 -25.96 -4.21
C SER A 226 -0.30 -24.77 -3.34
N ARG A 227 -1.22 -24.28 -2.53
CA ARG A 227 -0.95 -23.17 -1.58
C ARG A 227 -0.26 -23.65 -0.32
N LEU A 228 -0.60 -24.83 0.18
CA LEU A 228 0.10 -25.46 1.30
C LEU A 228 1.56 -25.73 0.95
N GLU A 229 1.85 -26.15 -0.28
CA GLU A 229 3.22 -26.31 -0.77
C GLU A 229 4.03 -25.01 -0.76
N ILE A 230 3.39 -23.89 -1.13
CA ILE A 230 4.02 -22.55 -0.98
C ILE A 230 4.29 -22.28 0.50
N GLY A 231 3.33 -22.60 1.38
CA GLY A 231 3.50 -22.41 2.82
C GLY A 231 4.69 -23.19 3.38
N ARG A 232 4.90 -24.43 2.93
CA ARG A 232 6.10 -25.23 3.31
C ARG A 232 7.39 -24.54 2.86
N LYS A 233 7.43 -24.03 1.63
CA LYS A 233 8.59 -23.26 1.12
C LYS A 233 8.86 -21.98 1.93
N LEU A 234 7.83 -21.39 2.49
CA LEU A 234 7.92 -20.22 3.36
C LEU A 234 8.22 -20.55 4.83
N GLY A 235 8.32 -21.85 5.16
CA GLY A 235 8.75 -22.32 6.47
C GLY A 235 7.64 -22.89 7.37
N ALA A 236 6.46 -23.20 6.85
CA ALA A 236 5.48 -23.98 7.60
C ALA A 236 6.01 -25.40 7.86
N ASP A 237 5.86 -25.87 9.12
CA ASP A 237 6.32 -27.18 9.60
C ASP A 237 5.39 -28.33 9.22
#